data_dc450b6f1446192ea48735ea9884807b
#
_entry.id   dc450b6f1446192ea48735ea9884807b
#
_cell.length_a   1.000
_cell.length_b   1.000
_cell.length_c   1.000
_cell.angle_alpha   90.00
_cell.angle_beta   90.00
_cell.angle_gamma   90.00
#
_symmetry.space_group_name_H-M   'P 1'
#
loop_
_entity.id
_entity.type
_entity.pdbx_description
1 polymer ?
#
loop_
_entity_poly.entity_id
_entity_poly.type
_entity_poly.pdbx_seq_one_letter_code
_entity_poly.pdbx_strand_id
1 'polypeptide(L)'
;MNLHRPNANDALQTRNRSRDIAPQSGICSRCLDGCKGNCDMFQATFRGRELLYPQPFGSVTAGADKDYPVDYSHLNIMGYALGAKGVEADPDKATFPSVDTETSYGVTDKVKMRVPIFTGALGSTDIARKNWEHFAVGAAISGISLVCGENVCGIDPELEIGSNGLIKKSPEMDRRVETYRRYHEGYGDILVQMNVEDTRNGVAEYVIDKLGVETIELKWGQGAKCIGGEIKVNSLDRAIQLKKRGYSVTPDPEDPAHQAAFKAGPLKQFERHSRLGFVDQEGFMKEVERLRKLGAKRITLKTGAYPMRELAMAIRWSSDADIDLLTIDGAPGGTGMSPWRMMTEWG
;
A
#
# COMPACT_ATOMS: atom_id res chain seq x y z
N MET A 1 -4.78 -32.90 -7.21
CA MET A 1 -6.05 -33.20 -6.49
C MET A 1 -6.80 -31.90 -6.37
N ASN A 2 -7.82 -31.68 -7.21
CA ASN A 2 -8.66 -30.49 -7.06
C ASN A 2 -9.48 -30.68 -5.78
N LEU A 3 -9.07 -30.01 -4.72
CA LEU A 3 -9.90 -29.90 -3.54
C LEU A 3 -11.19 -29.18 -3.96
N HIS A 4 -12.30 -29.89 -3.89
CA HIS A 4 -13.60 -29.27 -4.07
C HIS A 4 -13.77 -28.21 -2.98
N ARG A 5 -13.71 -26.98 -3.37
CA ARG A 5 -13.89 -25.81 -2.51
C ARG A 5 -15.24 -25.20 -2.84
N PRO A 6 -16.30 -25.48 -2.09
CA PRO A 6 -17.64 -24.97 -2.42
C PRO A 6 -17.66 -23.46 -2.61
N ASN A 7 -16.95 -22.74 -1.76
CA ASN A 7 -16.88 -21.28 -1.83
C ASN A 7 -15.91 -20.76 -2.90
N ALA A 8 -14.88 -21.53 -3.27
CA ALA A 8 -13.98 -21.19 -4.35
C ALA A 8 -14.65 -21.20 -5.72
N ASN A 9 -15.70 -22.02 -5.91
CA ASN A 9 -16.50 -22.02 -7.13
C ASN A 9 -17.21 -20.67 -7.32
N ASP A 10 -17.71 -20.08 -6.25
CA ASP A 10 -18.37 -18.76 -6.32
C ASP A 10 -17.36 -17.66 -6.61
N ALA A 11 -16.17 -17.72 -6.04
CA ALA A 11 -15.07 -16.79 -6.35
C ALA A 11 -14.60 -16.96 -7.79
N LEU A 12 -14.48 -18.19 -8.30
CA LEU A 12 -14.16 -18.48 -9.70
C LEU A 12 -15.24 -18.00 -10.66
N GLN A 13 -16.49 -18.17 -10.31
CA GLN A 13 -17.60 -17.65 -11.10
C GLN A 13 -17.66 -16.13 -11.08
N THR A 14 -17.30 -15.51 -9.99
CA THR A 14 -17.15 -14.05 -9.91
C THR A 14 -16.02 -13.56 -10.80
N ARG A 15 -14.89 -14.24 -10.86
CA ARG A 15 -13.85 -13.97 -11.85
C ARG A 15 -14.35 -14.11 -13.28
N ASN A 16 -15.09 -15.17 -13.58
CA ASN A 16 -15.66 -15.37 -14.90
C ASN A 16 -16.64 -14.26 -15.27
N ARG A 17 -17.49 -13.86 -14.31
CA ARG A 17 -18.40 -12.72 -14.50
C ARG A 17 -17.66 -11.40 -14.69
N SER A 18 -16.56 -11.19 -13.99
CA SER A 18 -15.77 -9.96 -14.16
C SER A 18 -15.14 -9.84 -15.55
N ARG A 19 -14.98 -10.93 -16.29
CA ARG A 19 -14.56 -10.90 -17.71
C ARG A 19 -15.64 -10.35 -18.63
N ASP A 20 -16.91 -10.57 -18.28
CA ASP A 20 -18.06 -10.15 -19.06
C ASP A 20 -18.63 -8.79 -18.61
N ILE A 21 -18.13 -8.25 -17.50
CA ILE A 21 -18.58 -6.98 -16.95
C ILE A 21 -17.92 -5.84 -17.69
N ALA A 22 -18.72 -4.86 -18.08
CA ALA A 22 -18.21 -3.63 -18.68
C ALA A 22 -17.23 -2.92 -17.71
N PRO A 23 -16.15 -2.32 -18.22
CA PRO A 23 -15.17 -1.60 -17.40
C PRO A 23 -15.78 -0.54 -16.49
N GLN A 24 -16.92 0.01 -16.86
CA GLN A 24 -17.65 1.05 -16.13
C GLN A 24 -18.50 0.53 -14.96
N SER A 25 -18.47 -0.75 -14.65
CA SER A 25 -19.38 -1.38 -13.68
C SER A 25 -19.16 -1.03 -12.20
N GLY A 26 -18.45 0.05 -11.91
CA GLY A 26 -18.29 0.60 -10.56
C GLY A 26 -16.96 0.29 -9.89
N ILE A 27 -16.06 -0.46 -10.53
CA ILE A 27 -14.74 -0.74 -9.97
C ILE A 27 -13.79 0.45 -10.17
N CYS A 28 -13.94 1.17 -11.29
CA CYS A 28 -13.21 2.40 -11.55
C CYS A 28 -14.13 3.45 -12.15
N SER A 29 -14.27 4.58 -11.49
CA SER A 29 -15.11 5.71 -11.92
C SER A 29 -14.35 6.78 -12.74
N ARG A 30 -13.09 6.53 -13.07
CA ARG A 30 -12.21 7.54 -13.66
C ARG A 30 -12.57 7.92 -15.10
N CYS A 31 -13.10 6.99 -15.88
CA CYS A 31 -13.45 7.18 -17.28
C CYS A 31 -14.97 7.16 -17.46
N LEU A 32 -15.59 8.32 -17.31
CA LEU A 32 -17.05 8.45 -17.37
C LEU A 32 -17.59 8.31 -18.81
N ASP A 33 -16.80 8.65 -19.82
CA ASP A 33 -17.20 8.66 -21.23
C ASP A 33 -16.79 7.41 -22.02
N GLY A 34 -16.53 6.34 -21.31
CA GLY A 34 -16.12 5.08 -21.91
C GLY A 34 -14.69 4.68 -21.56
N CYS A 35 -14.55 3.54 -20.91
CA CYS A 35 -13.26 2.97 -20.56
C CYS A 35 -12.70 2.17 -21.74
N LYS A 36 -11.49 2.53 -22.18
CA LYS A 36 -10.78 1.81 -23.23
C LYS A 36 -10.13 0.51 -22.77
N GLY A 37 -10.12 0.25 -21.45
CA GLY A 37 -9.63 -0.99 -20.88
C GLY A 37 -8.12 -1.23 -20.95
N ASN A 38 -7.34 -0.21 -21.21
CA ASN A 38 -5.89 -0.34 -21.41
C ASN A 38 -5.02 0.45 -20.41
N CYS A 39 -5.61 0.96 -19.34
CA CYS A 39 -4.85 1.55 -18.24
C CYS A 39 -4.53 0.52 -17.17
N ASP A 40 -3.51 0.83 -16.36
CA ASP A 40 -3.04 -0.05 -15.29
C ASP A 40 -4.13 -0.38 -14.26
N MET A 41 -5.00 0.57 -13.96
CA MET A 41 -6.13 0.35 -13.05
C MET A 41 -7.09 -0.70 -13.59
N PHE A 42 -7.45 -0.61 -14.86
CA PHE A 42 -8.32 -1.58 -15.49
C PHE A 42 -7.66 -2.96 -15.53
N GLN A 43 -6.41 -3.03 -15.96
CA GLN A 43 -5.66 -4.29 -16.04
C GLN A 43 -5.55 -4.96 -14.68
N ALA A 44 -5.23 -4.18 -13.64
CA ALA A 44 -5.10 -4.70 -12.28
C ALA A 44 -6.43 -5.23 -11.71
N THR A 45 -7.55 -4.57 -12.02
CA THR A 45 -8.84 -4.89 -11.39
C THR A 45 -9.66 -5.92 -12.16
N PHE A 46 -9.62 -5.90 -13.48
CA PHE A 46 -10.56 -6.67 -14.30
C PHE A 46 -10.03 -7.95 -14.89
N ARG A 47 -8.81 -7.94 -15.33
CA ARG A 47 -8.31 -9.04 -16.14
C ARG A 47 -7.13 -9.77 -15.52
N GLY A 48 -6.70 -9.32 -14.35
CA GLY A 48 -5.69 -10.01 -13.56
C GLY A 48 -4.61 -10.67 -14.40
N ARG A 49 -4.47 -11.96 -14.29
CA ARG A 49 -3.45 -12.76 -14.95
C ARG A 49 -3.39 -12.60 -16.46
N GLU A 50 -4.51 -12.61 -17.14
CA GLU A 50 -4.53 -12.71 -18.62
C GLU A 50 -4.02 -11.46 -19.30
N LEU A 51 -4.14 -10.32 -18.63
CA LEU A 51 -3.65 -9.05 -19.14
C LEU A 51 -2.38 -8.59 -18.46
N LEU A 52 -2.20 -8.95 -17.18
CA LEU A 52 -1.00 -8.58 -16.43
C LEU A 52 0.20 -9.42 -16.82
N TYR A 53 -0.04 -10.65 -17.29
CA TYR A 53 0.99 -11.58 -17.73
C TYR A 53 0.81 -12.04 -19.19
N PRO A 54 0.59 -11.13 -20.16
CA PRO A 54 0.74 -11.54 -21.55
C PRO A 54 2.19 -11.95 -21.77
N GLN A 55 2.42 -12.92 -22.60
CA GLN A 55 3.78 -13.38 -22.92
C GLN A 55 4.47 -12.46 -23.94
N PRO A 56 5.67 -11.96 -23.68
CA PRO A 56 6.40 -11.95 -22.41
C PRO A 56 5.67 -11.09 -21.37
N PHE A 57 5.88 -11.35 -20.10
CA PHE A 57 5.16 -10.70 -19.00
C PHE A 57 4.94 -9.21 -19.17
N GLY A 58 3.73 -8.74 -18.83
CA GLY A 58 3.35 -7.35 -18.96
C GLY A 58 4.20 -6.39 -18.12
N SER A 59 4.08 -5.13 -18.43
CA SER A 59 4.83 -4.06 -17.77
C SER A 59 4.30 -3.70 -16.38
N VAL A 60 3.10 -4.13 -16.04
CA VAL A 60 2.45 -3.89 -14.75
C VAL A 60 2.04 -5.23 -14.17
N THR A 61 2.48 -5.47 -12.94
CA THR A 61 2.18 -6.67 -12.17
C THR A 61 1.54 -6.25 -10.86
N ALA A 62 0.23 -6.06 -10.88
CA ALA A 62 -0.53 -5.69 -9.69
C ALA A 62 -1.48 -6.83 -9.31
N GLY A 63 -1.38 -7.30 -8.08
CA GLY A 63 -2.14 -8.42 -7.57
C GLY A 63 -1.45 -9.77 -7.76
N ALA A 64 -1.65 -10.66 -6.81
CA ALA A 64 -1.17 -12.03 -6.89
C ALA A 64 -2.14 -12.90 -7.70
N ASP A 65 -1.58 -13.85 -8.41
CA ASP A 65 -2.32 -14.83 -9.18
C ASP A 65 -1.94 -16.24 -8.77
N LYS A 66 -2.10 -16.49 -7.50
CA LYS A 66 -1.81 -17.79 -6.88
C LYS A 66 -3.08 -18.38 -6.31
N ASP A 67 -3.29 -19.66 -6.54
CA ASP A 67 -4.33 -20.41 -5.85
C ASP A 67 -3.86 -20.74 -4.44
N TYR A 68 -4.50 -20.11 -3.45
CA TYR A 68 -4.23 -20.37 -2.05
C TYR A 68 -5.07 -21.54 -1.54
N PRO A 69 -4.54 -22.35 -0.62
CA PRO A 69 -5.31 -23.43 -0.02
C PRO A 69 -6.51 -22.91 0.78
N VAL A 70 -6.40 -21.71 1.33
CA VAL A 70 -7.48 -21.01 2.04
C VAL A 70 -7.43 -19.52 1.69
N ASP A 71 -8.58 -18.93 1.39
CA ASP A 71 -8.78 -17.50 1.16
C ASP A 71 -10.15 -17.05 1.68
N TYR A 72 -10.53 -15.81 1.45
CA TYR A 72 -11.81 -15.28 1.91
C TYR A 72 -13.03 -16.04 1.34
N SER A 73 -12.91 -16.74 0.22
CA SER A 73 -13.99 -17.54 -0.33
C SER A 73 -14.34 -18.78 0.50
N HIS A 74 -13.47 -19.17 1.43
CA HIS A 74 -13.70 -20.25 2.38
C HIS A 74 -14.39 -19.79 3.67
N LEU A 75 -14.53 -18.49 3.85
CA LEU A 75 -15.26 -17.93 4.98
C LEU A 75 -16.75 -17.90 4.67
N ASN A 76 -17.55 -18.18 5.69
CA ASN A 76 -19.00 -18.10 5.60
C ASN A 76 -19.54 -17.32 6.78
N ILE A 77 -20.58 -16.53 6.53
CA ILE A 77 -21.30 -15.85 7.60
C ILE A 77 -22.34 -16.81 8.14
N MET A 78 -22.15 -17.24 9.39
CA MET A 78 -23.06 -18.12 10.07
C MET A 78 -24.12 -17.29 10.79
N GLY A 79 -25.38 -17.60 10.56
CA GLY A 79 -26.49 -17.04 11.33
C GLY A 79 -26.67 -17.73 12.71
N TYR A 80 -27.41 -17.09 13.57
CA TYR A 80 -27.80 -17.64 14.85
C TYR A 80 -29.31 -17.94 14.85
N ALA A 81 -29.70 -19.04 15.50
CA ALA A 81 -31.09 -19.24 15.85
C ALA A 81 -31.48 -18.24 16.93
N LEU A 82 -32.68 -17.67 16.83
CA LEU A 82 -33.23 -16.76 17.85
C LEU A 82 -33.22 -17.42 19.22
N GLY A 83 -32.77 -16.70 20.23
CA GLY A 83 -32.64 -17.17 21.61
C GLY A 83 -31.41 -18.05 21.88
N ALA A 84 -30.63 -18.43 20.86
CA ALA A 84 -29.40 -19.21 21.06
C ALA A 84 -28.26 -18.32 21.55
N LYS A 85 -27.46 -18.84 22.47
CA LYS A 85 -26.25 -18.17 23.01
C LYS A 85 -26.50 -16.72 23.49
N GLY A 86 -27.67 -16.44 24.05
CA GLY A 86 -28.02 -15.12 24.54
C GLY A 86 -28.46 -14.12 23.48
N VAL A 87 -28.65 -14.57 22.23
CA VAL A 87 -29.27 -13.72 21.20
C VAL A 87 -30.74 -13.48 21.58
N GLU A 88 -31.22 -12.25 21.36
CA GLU A 88 -32.61 -11.87 21.62
C GLU A 88 -33.61 -12.87 20.94
N ALA A 89 -34.49 -13.44 21.72
CA ALA A 89 -35.48 -14.40 21.25
C ALA A 89 -36.77 -13.75 20.69
N ASP A 90 -36.95 -12.46 20.89
CA ASP A 90 -38.06 -11.69 20.35
C ASP A 90 -37.86 -11.43 18.84
N PRO A 91 -38.67 -12.03 17.96
CA PRO A 91 -38.50 -11.87 16.51
C PRO A 91 -38.57 -10.42 16.06
N ASP A 92 -39.32 -9.58 16.74
CA ASP A 92 -39.50 -8.16 16.36
C ASP A 92 -38.24 -7.33 16.68
N LYS A 93 -37.42 -7.78 17.65
CA LYS A 93 -36.16 -7.14 18.03
C LYS A 93 -34.93 -7.73 17.37
N ALA A 94 -34.97 -9.03 16.99
CA ALA A 94 -33.84 -9.78 16.48
C ALA A 94 -33.72 -9.76 14.96
N THR A 95 -34.52 -8.96 14.26
CA THR A 95 -34.57 -8.94 12.77
C THR A 95 -33.23 -8.51 12.16
N PHE A 96 -32.55 -7.53 12.77
CA PHE A 96 -31.25 -7.06 12.35
C PHE A 96 -30.41 -6.73 13.59
N PRO A 97 -29.71 -7.73 14.16
CA PRO A 97 -28.88 -7.48 15.31
C PRO A 97 -27.80 -6.45 14.98
N SER A 98 -27.71 -5.40 15.78
CA SER A 98 -26.62 -4.44 15.69
C SER A 98 -25.34 -5.11 16.16
N VAL A 99 -24.32 -5.10 15.32
CA VAL A 99 -22.97 -5.55 15.67
C VAL A 99 -22.11 -4.31 15.91
N ASP A 100 -21.52 -4.22 17.10
CA ASP A 100 -20.51 -3.22 17.35
C ASP A 100 -19.23 -3.60 16.59
N THR A 101 -18.85 -2.77 15.63
CA THR A 101 -17.65 -2.93 14.80
C THR A 101 -16.54 -1.96 15.18
N GLU A 102 -16.79 -1.07 16.16
CA GLU A 102 -15.77 -0.12 16.60
C GLU A 102 -14.55 -0.87 17.16
N THR A 103 -13.38 -0.44 16.78
CA THR A 103 -12.12 -0.99 17.25
C THR A 103 -11.10 0.11 17.45
N SER A 104 -9.94 -0.24 17.99
CA SER A 104 -8.83 0.71 18.11
C SER A 104 -7.48 -0.01 17.98
N TYR A 105 -6.47 0.73 17.53
CA TYR A 105 -5.07 0.31 17.61
C TYR A 105 -4.22 1.37 18.31
N GLY A 106 -3.00 1.01 18.64
CA GLY A 106 -2.06 1.84 19.41
C GLY A 106 -1.82 1.30 20.81
N VAL A 107 -0.62 1.48 21.32
CA VAL A 107 -0.23 1.04 22.67
C VAL A 107 -0.73 2.05 23.70
N THR A 108 -0.27 3.27 23.63
CA THR A 108 -0.57 4.32 24.59
C THR A 108 -1.60 5.31 24.04
N ASP A 109 -1.37 5.83 22.85
CA ASP A 109 -2.24 6.78 22.18
C ASP A 109 -3.07 6.05 21.12
N LYS A 110 -4.33 5.78 21.42
CA LYS A 110 -5.18 4.92 20.61
C LYS A 110 -5.92 5.67 19.52
N VAL A 111 -5.90 5.10 18.33
CA VAL A 111 -6.75 5.50 17.21
C VAL A 111 -8.00 4.64 17.20
N LYS A 112 -9.16 5.26 17.32
CA LYS A 112 -10.44 4.60 17.14
C LYS A 112 -10.81 4.46 15.67
N MET A 113 -11.40 3.34 15.30
CA MET A 113 -11.92 3.10 13.95
C MET A 113 -13.36 2.61 14.03
N ARG A 114 -14.21 3.03 13.11
CA ARG A 114 -15.62 2.59 13.07
C ARG A 114 -15.75 1.11 12.67
N VAL A 115 -14.81 0.63 11.89
CA VAL A 115 -14.73 -0.78 11.47
C VAL A 115 -13.28 -1.25 11.47
N PRO A 116 -13.00 -2.54 11.71
CA PRO A 116 -11.63 -3.09 11.76
C PRO A 116 -11.02 -3.23 10.36
N ILE A 117 -11.03 -2.17 9.58
CA ILE A 117 -10.49 -2.10 8.23
C ILE A 117 -9.41 -1.03 8.16
N PHE A 118 -8.33 -1.36 7.49
CA PHE A 118 -7.17 -0.53 7.34
C PHE A 118 -6.70 -0.60 5.88
N THR A 119 -6.32 0.51 5.27
CA THR A 119 -5.88 0.46 3.88
C THR A 119 -4.45 -0.04 3.77
N GLY A 120 -4.13 -0.71 2.68
CA GLY A 120 -2.73 -0.88 2.28
C GLY A 120 -2.09 0.45 1.92
N ALA A 121 -0.76 0.50 1.96
CA ALA A 121 -0.01 1.71 1.65
C ALA A 121 -0.14 2.10 0.17
N LEU A 122 -0.62 3.30 -0.09
CA LEU A 122 -0.80 3.89 -1.42
C LEU A 122 0.30 4.93 -1.64
N GLY A 123 1.38 4.53 -2.27
CA GLY A 123 2.61 5.32 -2.40
C GLY A 123 2.71 6.15 -3.68
N SER A 124 3.85 6.01 -4.32
CA SER A 124 4.35 6.86 -5.42
C SER A 124 3.82 6.53 -6.81
N THR A 125 2.93 5.55 -6.96
CA THR A 125 2.40 5.21 -8.28
C THR A 125 1.45 6.28 -8.83
N ASP A 126 1.38 6.39 -10.14
CA ASP A 126 0.46 7.31 -10.81
C ASP A 126 -1.00 7.02 -10.48
N ILE A 127 -1.34 5.75 -10.32
CA ILE A 127 -2.68 5.31 -9.93
C ILE A 127 -3.04 5.85 -8.54
N ALA A 128 -2.15 5.69 -7.57
CA ALA A 128 -2.34 6.22 -6.23
C ALA A 128 -2.48 7.75 -6.24
N ARG A 129 -1.63 8.45 -6.99
CA ARG A 129 -1.67 9.91 -7.12
C ARG A 129 -2.97 10.42 -7.73
N LYS A 130 -3.41 9.81 -8.84
CA LYS A 130 -4.61 10.23 -9.57
C LYS A 130 -5.91 9.95 -8.82
N ASN A 131 -5.94 8.89 -8.02
CA ASN A 131 -7.13 8.47 -7.29
C ASN A 131 -7.07 8.80 -5.79
N TRP A 132 -6.06 9.54 -5.35
CA TRP A 132 -5.85 9.81 -3.93
C TRP A 132 -7.07 10.42 -3.23
N GLU A 133 -7.71 11.39 -3.88
CA GLU A 133 -8.86 12.07 -3.32
C GLU A 133 -10.00 11.09 -2.99
N HIS A 134 -10.29 10.15 -3.89
CA HIS A 134 -11.31 9.13 -3.66
C HIS A 134 -10.97 8.23 -2.47
N PHE A 135 -9.72 7.80 -2.37
CA PHE A 135 -9.26 6.98 -1.24
C PHE A 135 -9.29 7.75 0.07
N ALA A 136 -8.81 8.99 0.07
CA ALA A 136 -8.69 9.80 1.28
C ALA A 136 -10.06 10.20 1.83
N VAL A 137 -10.95 10.68 0.97
CA VAL A 137 -12.32 11.04 1.36
C VAL A 137 -13.10 9.80 1.78
N GLY A 138 -13.02 8.72 1.01
CA GLY A 138 -13.70 7.47 1.34
C GLY A 138 -13.25 6.89 2.70
N ALA A 139 -11.94 6.85 2.95
CA ALA A 139 -11.40 6.37 4.21
C ALA A 139 -11.81 7.26 5.40
N ALA A 140 -11.70 8.58 5.25
CA ALA A 140 -12.05 9.54 6.29
C ALA A 140 -13.54 9.44 6.69
N ILE A 141 -14.45 9.44 5.72
CA ILE A 141 -15.89 9.32 5.98
C ILE A 141 -16.26 7.96 6.57
N SER A 142 -15.61 6.88 6.11
CA SER A 142 -15.81 5.54 6.65
C SER A 142 -15.25 5.36 8.06
N GLY A 143 -14.44 6.30 8.55
CA GLY A 143 -13.78 6.21 9.84
C GLY A 143 -12.73 5.10 9.94
N ILE A 144 -11.99 4.88 8.86
CA ILE A 144 -10.87 3.92 8.79
C ILE A 144 -9.55 4.65 8.62
N SER A 145 -8.45 3.97 8.97
CA SER A 145 -7.11 4.53 8.78
C SER A 145 -6.62 4.34 7.34
N LEU A 146 -5.93 5.36 6.82
CA LEU A 146 -5.37 5.40 5.47
C LEU A 146 -3.85 5.53 5.52
N VAL A 147 -3.13 4.68 4.79
CA VAL A 147 -1.68 4.75 4.69
C VAL A 147 -1.24 5.46 3.42
N CYS A 148 -0.63 6.63 3.58
CA CYS A 148 0.15 7.27 2.54
C CYS A 148 1.48 6.54 2.40
N GLY A 149 1.67 5.80 1.33
CA GLY A 149 2.83 4.93 1.12
C GLY A 149 4.12 5.69 0.86
N GLU A 150 5.20 4.94 0.71
CA GLU A 150 6.55 5.47 0.55
C GLU A 150 6.80 6.20 -0.77
N ASN A 151 7.88 6.97 -0.80
CA ASN A 151 8.41 7.69 -1.97
C ASN A 151 7.54 8.85 -2.49
N VAL A 152 6.49 9.23 -1.80
CA VAL A 152 5.58 10.29 -2.27
C VAL A 152 6.32 11.62 -2.43
N CYS A 153 7.06 12.05 -1.41
CA CYS A 153 7.89 13.25 -1.51
C CYS A 153 8.98 13.10 -2.58
N GLY A 154 9.68 11.97 -2.58
CA GLY A 154 10.81 11.74 -3.49
C GLY A 154 10.46 11.82 -4.97
N ILE A 155 9.23 11.46 -5.34
CA ILE A 155 8.76 11.56 -6.73
C ILE A 155 7.97 12.84 -7.02
N ASP A 156 7.69 13.66 -6.02
CA ASP A 156 6.98 14.92 -6.23
C ASP A 156 7.78 15.82 -7.20
N PRO A 157 7.20 16.23 -8.35
CA PRO A 157 7.89 17.13 -9.28
C PRO A 157 8.26 18.46 -8.66
N GLU A 158 7.46 18.95 -7.71
CA GLU A 158 7.60 20.24 -7.04
C GLU A 158 8.33 20.15 -5.70
N LEU A 159 8.98 19.01 -5.43
CA LEU A 159 9.77 18.84 -4.21
C LEU A 159 10.89 19.88 -4.11
N GLU A 160 10.92 20.62 -3.02
CA GLU A 160 12.03 21.48 -2.63
C GLU A 160 12.84 20.81 -1.50
N ILE A 161 14.15 20.70 -1.72
CA ILE A 161 15.11 20.20 -0.72
C ILE A 161 15.94 21.38 -0.23
N GLY A 162 16.08 21.49 1.08
CA GLY A 162 16.91 22.51 1.71
C GLY A 162 18.42 22.25 1.54
N SER A 163 19.23 23.22 1.88
CA SER A 163 20.70 23.11 1.85
C SER A 163 21.26 22.01 2.78
N ASN A 164 20.49 21.62 3.77
CA ASN A 164 20.79 20.53 4.70
C ASN A 164 20.42 19.12 4.15
N GLY A 165 19.93 19.04 2.92
CA GLY A 165 19.50 17.79 2.29
C GLY A 165 18.12 17.28 2.71
N LEU A 166 17.42 18.00 3.60
CA LEU A 166 16.09 17.62 4.07
C LEU A 166 14.99 18.30 3.26
N ILE A 167 13.80 17.69 3.27
CA ILE A 167 12.63 18.23 2.59
C ILE A 167 12.22 19.57 3.22
N LYS A 168 12.08 20.57 2.37
CA LYS A 168 11.54 21.87 2.71
C LYS A 168 10.07 22.02 2.34
N LYS A 169 9.67 21.45 1.21
CA LYS A 169 8.31 21.52 0.68
C LYS A 169 8.00 20.33 -0.23
N SER A 170 6.82 19.73 -0.08
CA SER A 170 6.29 18.71 -0.96
C SER A 170 4.78 18.89 -1.15
N PRO A 171 4.34 19.64 -2.17
CA PRO A 171 2.93 19.91 -2.42
C PRO A 171 2.08 18.63 -2.56
N GLU A 172 2.64 17.56 -3.11
CA GLU A 172 1.91 16.29 -3.22
C GLU A 172 1.66 15.65 -1.84
N MET A 173 2.62 15.70 -0.93
CA MET A 173 2.44 15.20 0.43
C MET A 173 1.44 16.07 1.20
N ASP A 174 1.54 17.40 1.08
CA ASP A 174 0.62 18.35 1.70
C ASP A 174 -0.81 18.04 1.26
N ARG A 175 -1.04 17.95 -0.05
CA ARG A 175 -2.35 17.61 -0.62
C ARG A 175 -2.89 16.30 -0.08
N ARG A 176 -2.03 15.29 0.05
CA ARG A 176 -2.47 13.97 0.51
C ARG A 176 -2.95 14.00 1.95
N VAL A 177 -2.20 14.61 2.83
CA VAL A 177 -2.56 14.71 4.25
C VAL A 177 -3.80 15.59 4.44
N GLU A 178 -3.82 16.75 3.80
CA GLU A 178 -4.95 17.70 3.89
C GLU A 178 -6.27 17.12 3.38
N THR A 179 -6.22 16.36 2.28
CA THR A 179 -7.43 15.75 1.71
C THR A 179 -8.09 14.80 2.70
N TYR A 180 -7.34 13.94 3.37
CA TYR A 180 -7.90 13.06 4.39
C TYR A 180 -8.46 13.86 5.57
N ARG A 181 -7.68 14.80 6.10
CA ARG A 181 -8.05 15.58 7.28
C ARG A 181 -9.29 16.43 7.11
N ARG A 182 -9.52 16.94 5.91
CA ARG A 182 -10.72 17.75 5.61
C ARG A 182 -12.03 17.03 5.90
N TYR A 183 -12.03 15.71 5.81
CA TYR A 183 -13.21 14.88 6.00
C TYR A 183 -13.12 13.96 7.24
N HIS A 184 -12.05 14.10 8.02
CA HIS A 184 -11.84 13.29 9.21
C HIS A 184 -12.76 13.73 10.35
N GLU A 185 -13.50 12.78 10.93
CA GLU A 185 -14.51 12.99 11.98
C GLU A 185 -14.13 12.31 13.31
N GLY A 186 -12.83 12.20 13.62
CA GLY A 186 -12.34 11.62 14.88
C GLY A 186 -12.21 10.10 14.88
N TYR A 187 -12.43 9.43 13.75
CA TYR A 187 -12.21 8.01 13.56
C TYR A 187 -11.20 7.76 12.44
N GLY A 188 -10.31 6.80 12.64
CA GLY A 188 -9.21 6.55 11.73
C GLY A 188 -8.07 7.55 11.89
N ASP A 189 -7.04 7.39 11.07
CA ASP A 189 -5.86 8.25 11.04
C ASP A 189 -5.24 8.24 9.65
N ILE A 190 -4.47 9.27 9.32
CA ILE A 190 -3.59 9.29 8.16
C ILE A 190 -2.17 8.95 8.60
N LEU A 191 -1.66 7.82 8.12
CA LEU A 191 -0.29 7.37 8.38
C LEU A 191 0.61 7.69 7.19
N VAL A 192 1.87 8.03 7.46
CA VAL A 192 2.88 8.16 6.42
C VAL A 192 3.91 7.05 6.53
N GLN A 193 3.98 6.24 5.49
CA GLN A 193 4.94 5.14 5.40
C GLN A 193 6.27 5.63 4.83
N MET A 194 7.37 5.14 5.39
CA MET A 194 8.72 5.50 4.99
C MET A 194 9.57 4.28 4.66
N ASN A 195 10.41 4.44 3.65
CA ASN A 195 11.54 3.57 3.35
C ASN A 195 12.88 4.27 3.63
N VAL A 196 13.99 3.70 3.16
CA VAL A 196 15.35 4.26 3.38
C VAL A 196 15.50 5.66 2.75
N GLU A 197 15.00 5.84 1.54
CA GLU A 197 15.09 7.13 0.85
C GLU A 197 14.28 8.21 1.58
N ASP A 198 13.09 7.86 2.02
CA ASP A 198 12.24 8.79 2.77
C ASP A 198 12.88 9.19 4.11
N THR A 199 13.48 8.23 4.83
CA THR A 199 14.21 8.50 6.07
C THR A 199 15.38 9.45 5.81
N ARG A 200 16.18 9.22 4.75
CA ARG A 200 17.33 10.08 4.41
C ARG A 200 16.94 11.48 3.99
N ASN A 201 15.81 11.62 3.33
CA ASN A 201 15.29 12.90 2.88
C ASN A 201 14.54 13.68 3.98
N GLY A 202 14.36 13.11 5.17
CA GLY A 202 13.69 13.74 6.29
C GLY A 202 12.17 13.83 6.11
N VAL A 203 11.55 12.78 5.56
CA VAL A 203 10.08 12.76 5.41
C VAL A 203 9.40 12.81 6.77
N ALA A 204 9.89 12.07 7.79
CA ALA A 204 9.31 12.12 9.12
C ALA A 204 9.37 13.53 9.73
N GLU A 205 10.53 14.19 9.63
CA GLU A 205 10.70 15.57 10.07
C GLU A 205 9.70 16.49 9.41
N TYR A 206 9.55 16.36 8.10
CA TYR A 206 8.61 17.19 7.35
C TYR A 206 7.15 16.96 7.74
N VAL A 207 6.70 15.70 7.78
CA VAL A 207 5.28 15.39 8.01
C VAL A 207 4.87 15.59 9.47
N ILE A 208 5.77 15.36 10.43
CA ILE A 208 5.49 15.62 11.84
C ILE A 208 5.48 17.12 12.11
N ASP A 209 6.55 17.83 11.77
CA ASP A 209 6.71 19.24 12.12
C ASP A 209 5.81 20.18 11.31
N LYS A 210 5.65 19.92 10.02
CA LYS A 210 4.89 20.81 9.13
C LYS A 210 3.44 20.42 8.97
N LEU A 211 3.17 19.11 8.90
CA LEU A 211 1.83 18.62 8.64
C LEU A 211 1.16 18.06 9.88
N GLY A 212 1.88 17.94 11.02
CA GLY A 212 1.34 17.41 12.27
C GLY A 212 0.83 15.96 12.13
N VAL A 213 1.47 15.14 11.28
CA VAL A 213 1.17 13.72 11.18
C VAL A 213 1.62 13.05 12.46
N GLU A 214 0.74 12.26 13.05
CA GLU A 214 0.97 11.65 14.36
C GLU A 214 1.49 10.21 14.27
N THR A 215 1.24 9.55 13.14
CA THR A 215 1.59 8.13 12.95
C THR A 215 2.54 7.94 11.76
N ILE A 216 3.68 7.33 12.05
CA ILE A 216 4.69 6.96 11.04
C ILE A 216 4.72 5.45 10.90
N GLU A 217 4.69 4.96 9.65
CA GLU A 217 4.84 3.53 9.37
C GLU A 217 6.24 3.24 8.80
N LEU A 218 6.97 2.36 9.45
CA LEU A 218 8.24 1.83 8.94
C LEU A 218 7.96 0.67 7.97
N LYS A 219 8.67 0.65 6.85
CA LYS A 219 8.49 -0.40 5.85
C LYS A 219 9.68 -1.34 5.80
N TRP A 220 9.43 -2.61 6.10
CA TRP A 220 10.36 -3.71 5.90
C TRP A 220 10.09 -4.53 4.64
N GLY A 221 8.88 -4.49 4.10
CA GLY A 221 8.54 -5.20 2.89
C GLY A 221 7.09 -4.99 2.45
N GLN A 222 6.70 -5.74 1.44
CA GLN A 222 5.32 -5.86 0.99
C GLN A 222 5.07 -7.26 0.41
N GLY A 223 3.79 -7.69 0.39
CA GLY A 223 3.41 -9.06 0.10
C GLY A 223 3.83 -9.57 -1.27
N ALA A 224 3.55 -8.80 -2.32
CA ALA A 224 3.87 -9.20 -3.68
C ALA A 224 5.38 -9.16 -4.00
N LYS A 225 6.19 -8.58 -3.14
CA LYS A 225 7.66 -8.57 -3.22
C LYS A 225 8.28 -8.19 -1.88
N CYS A 226 9.35 -8.85 -1.50
CA CYS A 226 10.14 -8.50 -0.30
C CYS A 226 11.32 -7.59 -0.66
N ILE A 227 11.13 -6.66 -1.59
CA ILE A 227 12.10 -5.67 -2.06
C ILE A 227 11.50 -4.27 -1.96
N GLY A 228 12.31 -3.24 -2.19
CA GLY A 228 11.87 -1.84 -2.20
C GLY A 228 10.92 -1.50 -3.36
N GLY A 229 10.43 -0.29 -3.34
CA GLY A 229 9.54 0.22 -4.39
C GLY A 229 10.26 0.36 -5.73
N GLU A 230 9.55 0.05 -6.81
CA GLU A 230 10.06 0.07 -8.17
C GLU A 230 9.07 0.76 -9.09
N ILE A 231 9.54 1.67 -9.93
CA ILE A 231 8.73 2.33 -10.95
C ILE A 231 9.52 2.48 -12.26
N LYS A 232 8.80 2.46 -13.38
CA LYS A 232 9.33 2.81 -14.70
C LYS A 232 9.32 4.30 -14.92
N VAL A 233 10.40 4.80 -15.54
CA VAL A 233 10.61 6.23 -15.79
C VAL A 233 10.89 6.43 -17.29
N ASN A 234 9.96 7.07 -17.98
CA ASN A 234 10.00 7.27 -19.43
C ASN A 234 10.60 8.63 -19.84
N SER A 235 11.35 9.27 -18.96
CA SER A 235 11.99 10.56 -19.19
C SER A 235 13.41 10.54 -18.66
N LEU A 236 14.36 10.94 -19.50
CA LEU A 236 15.78 11.03 -19.11
C LEU A 236 16.00 12.06 -18.03
N ASP A 237 15.41 13.26 -18.16
CA ASP A 237 15.57 14.34 -17.17
C ASP A 237 15.01 13.91 -15.81
N ARG A 238 13.88 13.21 -15.82
CA ARG A 238 13.28 12.66 -14.63
C ARG A 238 14.14 11.57 -13.99
N ALA A 239 14.73 10.69 -14.80
CA ALA A 239 15.64 9.65 -14.33
C ALA A 239 16.89 10.27 -13.65
N ILE A 240 17.49 11.29 -14.26
CA ILE A 240 18.61 12.03 -13.69
C ILE A 240 18.20 12.70 -12.38
N GLN A 241 17.05 13.37 -12.36
CA GLN A 241 16.52 14.03 -11.15
C GLN A 241 16.36 13.05 -9.99
N LEU A 242 15.79 11.86 -10.26
CA LEU A 242 15.58 10.83 -9.22
C LEU A 242 16.89 10.26 -8.72
N LYS A 243 17.87 10.04 -9.61
CA LYS A 243 19.23 9.63 -9.20
C LYS A 243 19.87 10.67 -8.27
N LYS A 244 19.76 11.97 -8.60
CA LYS A 244 20.24 13.07 -7.75
C LYS A 244 19.54 13.15 -6.40
N ARG A 245 18.30 12.68 -6.31
CA ARG A 245 17.54 12.54 -5.05
C ARG A 245 17.91 11.28 -4.24
N GLY A 246 18.92 10.54 -4.67
CA GLY A 246 19.45 9.38 -3.96
C GLY A 246 18.83 8.02 -4.30
N TYR A 247 17.92 7.97 -5.27
CA TYR A 247 17.38 6.69 -5.74
C TYR A 247 18.39 5.91 -6.59
N SER A 248 18.27 4.59 -6.56
CA SER A 248 18.94 3.74 -7.55
C SER A 248 18.18 3.81 -8.86
N VAL A 249 18.83 4.20 -9.95
CA VAL A 249 18.21 4.28 -11.28
C VAL A 249 19.03 3.45 -12.25
N THR A 250 18.35 2.54 -12.94
CA THR A 250 18.97 1.58 -13.86
C THR A 250 18.28 1.62 -15.24
N PRO A 251 19.03 1.60 -16.35
CA PRO A 251 20.48 1.81 -16.41
C PRO A 251 20.85 3.23 -15.94
N ASP A 252 22.15 3.49 -15.68
CA ASP A 252 22.60 4.79 -15.17
C ASP A 252 22.22 5.93 -16.13
N PRO A 253 21.35 6.87 -15.73
CA PRO A 253 20.89 7.93 -16.61
C PRO A 253 21.93 9.04 -16.86
N GLU A 254 23.03 9.05 -16.12
CA GLU A 254 24.12 10.02 -16.32
C GLU A 254 25.23 9.46 -17.23
N ASP A 255 25.17 8.17 -17.57
CA ASP A 255 26.10 7.56 -18.53
C ASP A 255 25.79 8.08 -19.96
N PRO A 256 26.79 8.66 -20.66
CA PRO A 256 26.60 9.18 -22.02
C PRO A 256 26.10 8.14 -23.03
N ALA A 257 26.51 6.88 -22.89
CA ALA A 257 26.07 5.80 -23.76
C ALA A 257 24.59 5.48 -23.57
N HIS A 258 24.13 5.45 -22.30
CA HIS A 258 22.70 5.25 -22.00
C HIS A 258 21.84 6.43 -22.44
N GLN A 259 22.35 7.67 -22.30
CA GLN A 259 21.66 8.86 -22.82
C GLN A 259 21.53 8.82 -24.34
N ALA A 260 22.60 8.44 -25.04
CA ALA A 260 22.57 8.29 -26.49
C ALA A 260 21.59 7.19 -26.93
N ALA A 261 21.60 6.04 -26.25
CA ALA A 261 20.68 4.93 -26.51
C ALA A 261 19.22 5.32 -26.26
N PHE A 262 18.94 6.11 -25.23
CA PHE A 262 17.59 6.60 -24.95
C PHE A 262 17.12 7.57 -26.05
N LYS A 263 17.95 8.52 -26.45
CA LYS A 263 17.65 9.47 -27.51
C LYS A 263 17.45 8.81 -28.87
N ALA A 264 18.27 7.78 -29.19
CA ALA A 264 18.17 7.01 -30.43
C ALA A 264 17.04 5.98 -30.45
N GLY A 265 16.44 5.68 -29.28
CA GLY A 265 15.28 4.81 -29.15
C GLY A 265 15.50 3.34 -28.77
N PRO A 266 16.70 2.75 -28.80
CA PRO A 266 16.90 1.38 -28.29
C PRO A 266 16.58 1.23 -26.80
N LEU A 267 17.01 2.17 -25.96
CA LEU A 267 16.63 2.24 -24.55
C LEU A 267 15.29 2.99 -24.44
N LYS A 268 14.24 2.30 -23.98
CA LYS A 268 12.88 2.86 -23.92
C LYS A 268 12.54 3.53 -22.60
N GLN A 269 13.16 3.09 -21.52
CA GLN A 269 12.82 3.53 -20.16
C GLN A 269 13.97 3.26 -19.18
N PHE A 270 13.93 3.93 -18.07
CA PHE A 270 14.75 3.66 -16.89
C PHE A 270 13.87 3.03 -15.81
N GLU A 271 14.50 2.38 -14.82
CA GLU A 271 13.83 1.83 -13.65
C GLU A 271 14.38 2.52 -12.40
N ARG A 272 13.49 3.07 -11.58
CA ARG A 272 13.85 3.64 -10.29
C ARG A 272 13.53 2.63 -9.20
N HIS A 273 14.53 2.31 -8.40
CA HIS A 273 14.42 1.43 -7.25
C HIS A 273 14.62 2.20 -5.96
N SER A 274 13.86 1.87 -4.93
CA SER A 274 14.05 2.30 -3.56
C SER A 274 14.38 1.12 -2.67
N ARG A 275 15.01 1.40 -1.54
CA ARG A 275 15.50 0.38 -0.61
C ARG A 275 14.55 0.19 0.56
N LEU A 276 14.49 -1.03 1.09
CA LEU A 276 13.85 -1.31 2.37
C LEU A 276 14.72 -0.81 3.53
N GLY A 277 14.12 -0.66 4.70
CA GLY A 277 14.83 -0.30 5.93
C GLY A 277 15.76 -1.41 6.43
N PHE A 278 16.53 -1.07 7.46
CA PHE A 278 17.37 -2.06 8.13
C PHE A 278 16.53 -3.10 8.84
N VAL A 279 16.91 -4.35 8.67
CA VAL A 279 16.29 -5.51 9.32
C VAL A 279 17.29 -6.09 10.33
N ASP A 280 17.81 -5.24 11.20
CA ASP A 280 18.56 -5.63 12.39
C ASP A 280 17.95 -4.97 13.64
N GLN A 281 18.07 -5.64 14.76
CA GLN A 281 17.40 -5.22 15.99
C GLN A 281 17.89 -3.86 16.48
N GLU A 282 19.19 -3.64 16.47
CA GLU A 282 19.78 -2.40 17.00
C GLU A 282 19.37 -1.19 16.15
N GLY A 283 19.48 -1.30 14.82
CA GLY A 283 19.06 -0.26 13.88
C GLY A 283 17.57 0.05 14.00
N PHE A 284 16.74 -0.98 14.12
CA PHE A 284 15.30 -0.82 14.29
C PHE A 284 14.95 -0.09 15.61
N MET A 285 15.52 -0.50 16.74
CA MET A 285 15.27 0.15 18.05
C MET A 285 15.71 1.62 18.04
N LYS A 286 16.87 1.91 17.45
CA LYS A 286 17.36 3.29 17.28
C LYS A 286 16.42 4.16 16.44
N GLU A 287 15.90 3.60 15.36
CA GLU A 287 14.99 4.35 14.48
C GLU A 287 13.64 4.62 15.19
N VAL A 288 13.08 3.64 15.88
CA VAL A 288 11.87 3.83 16.68
C VAL A 288 12.08 4.92 17.76
N GLU A 289 13.21 4.86 18.48
CA GLU A 289 13.54 5.88 19.47
C GLU A 289 13.70 7.27 18.83
N ARG A 290 14.35 7.36 17.66
CA ARG A 290 14.50 8.61 16.92
C ARG A 290 13.15 9.21 16.55
N LEU A 291 12.24 8.42 16.01
CA LEU A 291 10.91 8.88 15.61
C LEU A 291 10.08 9.34 16.80
N ARG A 292 10.15 8.65 17.93
CA ARG A 292 9.50 9.10 19.17
C ARG A 292 10.04 10.43 19.68
N LYS A 293 11.36 10.60 19.67
CA LYS A 293 12.01 11.88 20.03
C LYS A 293 11.63 13.00 19.09
N LEU A 294 11.37 12.70 17.82
CA LEU A 294 10.91 13.64 16.81
C LEU A 294 9.46 14.08 17.04
N GLY A 295 8.67 13.32 17.79
CA GLY A 295 7.29 13.64 18.12
C GLY A 295 6.23 12.72 17.52
N ALA A 296 6.63 11.61 16.88
CA ALA A 296 5.67 10.60 16.47
C ALA A 296 4.93 10.04 17.69
N LYS A 297 3.61 10.18 17.71
CA LYS A 297 2.78 9.62 18.80
C LYS A 297 2.63 8.11 18.66
N ARG A 298 2.59 7.64 17.43
CA ARG A 298 2.45 6.22 17.09
C ARG A 298 3.45 5.83 16.01
N ILE A 299 3.98 4.62 16.16
CA ILE A 299 4.87 4.03 15.15
C ILE A 299 4.34 2.67 14.78
N THR A 300 4.08 2.46 13.51
CA THR A 300 3.64 1.17 12.97
C THR A 300 4.74 0.52 12.12
N LEU A 301 4.67 -0.77 11.93
CA LEU A 301 5.61 -1.53 11.11
C LEU A 301 4.85 -2.36 10.09
N LYS A 302 5.26 -2.31 8.83
CA LYS A 302 4.77 -3.20 7.77
C LYS A 302 5.85 -4.15 7.29
N THR A 303 5.55 -5.45 7.32
CA THR A 303 6.41 -6.50 6.77
C THR A 303 5.96 -6.94 5.37
N GLY A 304 6.75 -7.80 4.75
CA GLY A 304 6.34 -8.62 3.61
C GLY A 304 5.80 -9.99 4.05
N ALA A 305 5.57 -10.85 3.08
CA ALA A 305 5.23 -12.26 3.31
C ALA A 305 6.50 -13.05 3.67
N TYR A 306 6.94 -12.91 4.91
CA TYR A 306 8.18 -13.51 5.38
C TYR A 306 8.01 -14.98 5.77
N PRO A 307 9.05 -15.82 5.67
CA PRO A 307 9.10 -17.10 6.33
C PRO A 307 8.87 -16.97 7.84
N MET A 308 8.46 -18.07 8.48
CA MET A 308 8.06 -18.06 9.89
C MET A 308 9.10 -17.50 10.84
N ARG A 309 10.39 -17.75 10.59
CA ARG A 309 11.47 -17.26 11.45
C ARG A 309 11.59 -15.75 11.40
N GLU A 310 11.60 -15.17 10.22
CA GLU A 310 11.72 -13.74 9.99
C GLU A 310 10.48 -13.01 10.47
N LEU A 311 9.30 -13.61 10.29
CA LEU A 311 8.06 -13.08 10.83
C LEU A 311 8.04 -13.10 12.36
N ALA A 312 8.50 -14.18 12.99
CA ALA A 312 8.63 -14.26 14.45
C ALA A 312 9.60 -13.21 15.00
N MET A 313 10.69 -12.93 14.30
CA MET A 313 11.61 -11.83 14.66
C MET A 313 10.91 -10.48 14.58
N ALA A 314 10.18 -10.22 13.50
CA ALA A 314 9.44 -8.97 13.32
C ALA A 314 8.40 -8.75 14.43
N ILE A 315 7.65 -9.80 14.79
CA ILE A 315 6.68 -9.77 15.90
C ILE A 315 7.38 -9.46 17.23
N ARG A 316 8.46 -10.18 17.54
CA ARG A 316 9.20 -9.98 18.78
C ARG A 316 9.75 -8.56 18.89
N TRP A 317 10.46 -8.08 17.88
CA TRP A 317 11.05 -6.74 17.90
C TRP A 317 9.97 -5.64 17.90
N SER A 318 8.84 -5.86 17.25
CA SER A 318 7.70 -4.95 17.34
C SER A 318 7.16 -4.88 18.77
N SER A 319 7.06 -6.03 19.46
CA SER A 319 6.66 -6.07 20.86
C SER A 319 7.68 -5.40 21.78
N ASP A 320 8.98 -5.70 21.60
CA ASP A 320 10.06 -5.11 22.40
C ASP A 320 10.18 -3.58 22.20
N ALA A 321 9.75 -3.06 21.05
CA ALA A 321 9.79 -1.64 20.69
C ALA A 321 8.46 -0.90 20.93
N ASP A 322 7.45 -1.55 21.49
CA ASP A 322 6.09 -1.01 21.66
C ASP A 322 5.52 -0.44 20.34
N ILE A 323 5.64 -1.19 19.27
CA ILE A 323 5.05 -0.81 17.98
C ILE A 323 3.52 -0.85 18.09
N ASP A 324 2.89 0.23 17.66
CA ASP A 324 1.45 0.46 17.82
C ASP A 324 0.58 -0.43 16.93
N LEU A 325 1.09 -0.84 15.76
CA LEU A 325 0.45 -1.79 14.85
C LEU A 325 1.49 -2.49 13.99
N LEU A 326 1.44 -3.81 13.93
CA LEU A 326 2.21 -4.60 12.98
C LEU A 326 1.31 -5.05 11.82
N THR A 327 1.63 -4.62 10.62
CA THR A 327 0.97 -5.05 9.39
C THR A 327 1.76 -6.17 8.72
N ILE A 328 1.10 -7.30 8.52
CA ILE A 328 1.65 -8.43 7.75
C ILE A 328 1.01 -8.41 6.37
N ASP A 329 1.79 -8.04 5.37
CA ASP A 329 1.33 -7.92 3.99
C ASP A 329 1.51 -9.25 3.26
N GLY A 330 0.39 -9.92 3.00
CA GLY A 330 0.38 -11.20 2.29
C GLY A 330 0.62 -11.05 0.79
N ALA A 331 0.91 -12.15 0.12
CA ALA A 331 1.23 -12.18 -1.31
C ALA A 331 0.21 -11.52 -2.25
N PRO A 332 -1.10 -11.51 -1.98
CA PRO A 332 -2.08 -10.79 -2.81
C PRO A 332 -1.92 -9.26 -2.77
N GLY A 333 -1.12 -8.72 -1.86
CA GLY A 333 -0.84 -7.29 -1.81
C GLY A 333 -0.24 -6.80 -3.12
N GLY A 334 -1.02 -6.05 -3.92
CA GLY A 334 -0.62 -5.57 -5.23
C GLY A 334 0.51 -4.53 -5.17
N THR A 335 1.24 -4.39 -6.26
CA THR A 335 2.28 -3.39 -6.45
C THR A 335 2.37 -2.97 -7.92
N GLY A 336 2.95 -1.81 -8.19
CA GLY A 336 3.15 -1.33 -9.56
C GLY A 336 4.08 -2.22 -10.39
N MET A 337 5.06 -2.84 -9.76
CA MET A 337 5.96 -3.83 -10.37
C MET A 337 6.35 -4.87 -9.34
N SER A 338 6.12 -6.13 -9.66
CA SER A 338 6.59 -7.27 -8.85
C SER A 338 7.17 -8.33 -9.77
N PRO A 339 8.23 -9.03 -9.32
CA PRO A 339 8.67 -10.23 -10.00
C PRO A 339 7.49 -11.22 -10.04
N TRP A 340 7.13 -11.69 -11.23
CA TRP A 340 5.96 -12.55 -11.41
C TRP A 340 5.98 -13.80 -10.53
N ARG A 341 7.17 -14.34 -10.26
CA ARG A 341 7.33 -15.50 -9.36
C ARG A 341 6.95 -15.18 -7.92
N MET A 342 7.21 -13.99 -7.46
CA MET A 342 6.77 -13.56 -6.12
C MET A 342 5.25 -13.51 -6.02
N MET A 343 4.57 -13.20 -7.12
CA MET A 343 3.12 -13.09 -7.16
C MET A 343 2.42 -14.42 -7.41
N THR A 344 3.07 -15.35 -8.11
CA THR A 344 2.44 -16.61 -8.55
C THR A 344 2.92 -17.83 -7.79
N GLU A 345 4.15 -17.84 -7.31
CA GLU A 345 4.76 -19.03 -6.73
C GLU A 345 5.14 -18.87 -5.25
N TRP A 346 5.70 -17.73 -4.86
CA TRP A 346 6.38 -17.57 -3.57
C TRP A 346 5.67 -16.64 -2.58
N GLY A 347 4.66 -15.96 -2.98
CA GLY A 347 3.94 -15.03 -2.12
C GLY A 347 2.98 -15.68 -1.12
#